data_0f63f3f6d87c09f70c02fa6c234cf1cf
#
_entry.id   0f63f3f6d87c09f70c02fa6c234cf1cf
#
_cell.length_a   1.000
_cell.length_b   1.000
_cell.length_c   1.000
_cell.angle_alpha   90.00
_cell.angle_beta   90.00
_cell.angle_gamma   90.00
#
_symmetry.space_group_name_H-M   'P 1'
#
loop_
_entity.id
_entity.type
_entity.pdbx_description
1 polymer ?
#
loop_
_entity_poly.entity_id
_entity_poly.type
_entity_poly.pdbx_seq_one_letter_code
_entity_poly.pdbx_strand_id
1 'polypeptide(L)' 'MDKFKIKEIIESSLKGSTVNVDGSEGKYTAKIIYDGFDNLNTVGRHKIVYKTLDEYIKSGELHAISMETLTTKENRS' A
#
# COMPACT_ATOMS: atom_id res chain seq x y z
N MET A 1 0.50 -0.66 15.49
CA MET A 1 0.22 -1.00 14.07
C MET A 1 1.02 -2.24 13.70
N ASP A 2 0.41 -3.18 13.03
CA ASP A 2 1.10 -4.38 12.54
C ASP A 2 0.81 -4.59 11.04
N LYS A 3 1.52 -5.56 10.45
CA LYS A 3 1.41 -5.80 9.01
C LYS A 3 0.02 -6.23 8.57
N PHE A 4 -0.72 -6.91 9.42
CA PHE A 4 -2.08 -7.36 9.09
C PHE A 4 -3.05 -6.19 9.07
N LYS A 5 -2.85 -5.23 9.96
CA LYS A 5 -3.67 -4.01 9.99
C LYS A 5 -3.43 -3.16 8.76
N ILE A 6 -2.18 -3.01 8.35
CA ILE A 6 -1.84 -2.25 7.13
C ILE A 6 -2.52 -2.88 5.91
N LYS A 7 -2.40 -4.21 5.78
CA LYS A 7 -3.04 -4.96 4.69
C LYS A 7 -4.55 -4.70 4.68
N GLU A 8 -5.21 -4.82 5.83
CA GLU A 8 -6.65 -4.63 5.95
C GLU A 8 -7.07 -3.23 5.53
N ILE A 9 -6.35 -2.21 5.98
CA ILE A 9 -6.67 -0.81 5.67
C ILE A 9 -6.58 -0.57 4.17
N ILE A 10 -5.50 -1.00 3.54
CA ILE A 10 -5.30 -0.78 2.11
C ILE A 10 -6.35 -1.54 1.30
N GLU A 11 -6.57 -2.82 1.60
CA GLU A 11 -7.56 -3.63 0.86
C GLU A 11 -8.98 -3.12 1.03
N SER A 12 -9.31 -2.60 2.21
CA SER A 12 -10.64 -2.01 2.45
C SER A 12 -10.84 -0.71 1.68
N SER A 13 -9.79 0.09 1.54
CA SER A 13 -9.84 1.37 0.84
C SER A 13 -9.76 1.23 -0.67
N LEU A 14 -8.95 0.28 -1.15
CA LEU A 14 -8.75 0.02 -2.58
C LEU A 14 -9.43 -1.29 -2.95
N LYS A 15 -10.70 -1.22 -3.28
CA LYS A 15 -11.53 -2.39 -3.60
C LYS A 15 -10.92 -3.17 -4.77
N GLY A 16 -10.78 -4.47 -4.58
CA GLY A 16 -10.20 -5.35 -5.59
C GLY A 16 -8.68 -5.43 -5.53
N SER A 17 -8.03 -4.73 -4.60
CA SER A 17 -6.58 -4.83 -4.46
C SER A 17 -6.18 -6.10 -3.73
N THR A 18 -4.96 -6.55 -3.99
CA THR A 18 -4.30 -7.63 -3.25
C THR A 18 -3.04 -7.05 -2.64
N VAL A 19 -2.89 -7.19 -1.32
CA VAL A 19 -1.79 -6.55 -0.60
C VAL A 19 -1.03 -7.58 0.20
N ASN A 20 0.30 -7.54 0.10
CA ASN A 20 1.20 -8.33 0.93
C ASN A 20 2.11 -7.37 1.67
N VAL A 21 2.20 -7.50 2.98
CA VAL A 21 2.99 -6.61 3.83
C VAL A 21 3.95 -7.42 4.68
N ASP A 22 5.21 -6.99 4.71
CA ASP A 22 6.23 -7.52 5.59
C ASP A 22 6.80 -6.41 6.46
N GLY A 23 7.43 -6.80 7.56
CA GLY A 23 8.09 -5.86 8.44
C GLY A 23 7.48 -5.83 9.82
N SER A 24 8.02 -4.95 10.64
CA SER A 24 7.60 -4.78 12.03
C SER A 24 8.12 -3.45 12.58
N GLU A 25 7.69 -3.13 13.80
CA GLU A 25 8.22 -1.98 14.56
C GLU A 25 8.14 -0.66 13.77
N GLY A 26 7.02 -0.46 13.07
CA GLY A 26 6.78 0.78 12.34
C GLY A 26 7.47 0.89 10.99
N LYS A 27 8.25 -0.11 10.58
CA LYS A 27 8.97 -0.15 9.30
C LYS A 27 8.46 -1.31 8.48
N TYR A 28 7.84 -1.03 7.34
CA TYR A 28 7.13 -2.03 6.56
C TYR A 28 7.44 -1.93 5.07
N THR A 29 7.27 -3.06 4.38
CA THR A 29 7.34 -3.14 2.93
C THR A 29 6.04 -3.76 2.43
N ALA A 30 5.36 -3.09 1.50
CA ALA A 30 4.09 -3.54 0.96
C ALA A 30 4.17 -3.75 -0.54
N LYS A 31 3.62 -4.87 -1.01
CA LYS A 31 3.39 -5.10 -2.44
C LYS A 31 1.89 -4.97 -2.66
N ILE A 32 1.48 -4.05 -3.53
CA ILE A 32 0.08 -3.73 -3.75
C ILE A 32 -0.26 -3.92 -5.22
N ILE A 33 -1.18 -4.84 -5.50
CA ILE A 33 -1.65 -5.13 -6.85
C ILE A 33 -3.06 -4.59 -6.96
N TYR A 34 -3.25 -3.59 -7.83
CA TYR A 34 -4.52 -2.88 -7.92
C TYR A 34 -4.68 -2.28 -9.32
N ASP A 35 -5.74 -2.66 -10.02
CA ASP A 35 -5.94 -2.22 -11.39
C ASP A 35 -6.34 -0.74 -11.52
N GLY A 36 -6.77 -0.12 -10.42
CA GLY A 36 -6.96 1.33 -10.39
C GLY A 36 -5.67 2.12 -10.56
N PHE A 37 -4.51 1.47 -10.52
CA PHE A 37 -3.22 2.10 -10.80
C PHE A 37 -2.95 2.29 -12.30
N ASP A 38 -3.76 1.69 -13.16
CA ASP A 38 -3.54 1.76 -14.61
C ASP A 38 -3.49 3.22 -15.06
N ASN A 39 -2.57 3.52 -15.98
CA ASN A 39 -2.32 4.86 -16.50
C ASN A 39 -1.73 5.85 -15.50
N LEU A 40 -1.38 5.40 -14.30
CA LEU A 40 -0.71 6.23 -13.31
C LEU A 40 0.78 5.87 -13.23
N ASN A 41 1.62 6.89 -13.04
CA ASN A 41 3.03 6.67 -12.80
C ASN A 41 3.25 6.28 -11.32
N THR A 42 4.48 5.96 -10.97
CA THR A 42 4.84 5.53 -9.61
C THR A 42 4.43 6.55 -8.54
N VAL A 43 4.67 7.83 -8.79
CA VAL A 43 4.31 8.88 -7.84
C VAL A 43 2.80 8.93 -7.61
N GLY A 44 2.02 8.86 -8.69
CA GLY A 44 0.55 8.87 -8.59
C GLY A 44 0.02 7.67 -7.80
N ARG A 45 0.60 6.49 -8.05
CA ARG A 45 0.22 5.27 -7.35
C ARG A 45 0.54 5.35 -5.86
N HIS A 46 1.74 5.83 -5.52
CA HIS A 46 2.14 5.97 -4.12
C HIS A 46 1.27 6.98 -3.38
N LYS A 47 0.86 8.07 -4.03
CA LYS A 47 -0.05 9.05 -3.41
C LYS A 47 -1.37 8.42 -3.02
N ILE A 48 -1.93 7.54 -3.86
CA ILE A 48 -3.17 6.84 -3.57
C ILE A 48 -3.02 5.99 -2.31
N VAL A 49 -1.93 5.23 -2.22
CA VAL A 49 -1.69 4.36 -1.06
C VAL A 49 -1.43 5.18 0.21
N TYR A 50 -0.60 6.21 0.13
CA TYR A 50 -0.34 7.07 1.29
C TYR A 50 -1.62 7.69 1.83
N LYS A 51 -2.55 8.05 0.96
CA LYS A 51 -3.82 8.62 1.40
C LYS A 51 -4.60 7.65 2.28
N THR A 52 -4.55 6.34 1.99
CA THR A 52 -5.24 5.34 2.81
C THR A 52 -4.62 5.22 4.19
N LEU A 53 -3.33 5.55 4.33
CA LEU A 53 -2.56 5.38 5.56
C LEU A 53 -2.27 6.71 6.27
N ASP A 54 -2.81 7.81 5.77
CA ASP A 54 -2.48 9.16 6.21
C ASP A 54 -2.62 9.36 7.73
N GLU A 55 -3.69 8.87 8.31
CA GLU A 55 -3.96 8.99 9.74
C GLU A 55 -2.86 8.36 10.58
N TYR A 56 -2.39 7.20 10.15
CA TYR A 56 -1.38 6.43 10.88
C TYR A 56 0.02 6.99 10.71
N ILE A 57 0.27 7.61 9.56
CA ILE A 57 1.54 8.31 9.31
C ILE A 57 1.61 9.57 10.17
N LYS A 58 0.52 10.33 10.21
CA LYS A 58 0.46 11.56 11.03
C LYS A 58 0.57 11.28 12.52
N SER A 59 0.01 10.17 12.99
CA SER A 59 0.07 9.81 14.42
C SER A 59 1.43 9.24 14.84
N GLY A 60 2.26 8.86 13.86
CA GLY A 60 3.54 8.22 14.15
C GLY A 60 3.46 6.73 14.37
N GLU A 61 2.27 6.13 14.25
CA GLU A 61 2.11 4.67 14.36
C GLU A 61 2.81 3.94 13.21
N LEU A 62 2.89 4.59 12.05
CA LEU A 62 3.57 4.06 10.87
C LEU A 62 4.72 5.00 10.53
N HIS A 63 5.95 4.56 10.81
CA HIS A 63 7.14 5.40 10.63
C HIS A 63 7.65 5.41 9.20
N ALA A 64 7.70 4.24 8.56
CA ALA A 64 8.23 4.12 7.22
C ALA A 64 7.56 2.97 6.50
N ILE A 65 7.22 3.18 5.24
CA ILE A 65 6.70 2.13 4.38
C ILE A 65 7.32 2.28 2.99
N SER A 66 7.92 1.19 2.51
CA SER A 66 8.35 1.06 1.13
C SER A 66 7.27 0.29 0.40
N MET A 67 7.01 0.62 -0.85
CA MET A 67 5.94 -0.07 -1.55
C MET A 67 6.28 -0.35 -3.01
N GLU A 68 5.76 -1.47 -3.49
CA GLU A 68 5.76 -1.84 -4.88
C GLU A 68 4.31 -1.82 -5.34
N THR A 69 4.00 -1.02 -6.37
CA THR A 69 2.63 -0.81 -6.82
C THR A 69 2.50 -1.28 -8.27
N LEU A 70 1.64 -2.27 -8.48
CA LEU A 70 1.49 -2.94 -9.77
C LEU A 70 0.02 -3.08 -10.14
N THR A 71 -0.26 -3.07 -11.45
CA THR A 71 -1.54 -3.58 -11.95
C THR A 71 -1.44 -5.11 -12.03
N THR A 72 -2.58 -5.78 -12.19
CA THR A 72 -2.60 -7.23 -12.38
C THR A 72 -1.75 -7.63 -13.58
N LYS A 73 -1.85 -6.87 -14.66
CA LYS A 73 -1.08 -7.15 -15.88
C LYS A 73 0.44 -7.04 -15.64
N GLU A 74 0.86 -5.99 -14.93
CA GLU A 74 2.27 -5.79 -14.61
C GLU A 74 2.81 -6.89 -13.70
N ASN A 75 1.98 -7.36 -12.77
CA ASN A 75 2.37 -8.42 -11.85
C ASN A 75 2.60 -9.76 -12.57
N ARG A 76 1.97 -9.97 -13.73
CA ARG A 76 2.12 -11.19 -14.52
C ARG A 76 3.27 -11.15 -15.52
N SER A 77 3.89 -10.00 -15.68
CA SER A 77 4.99 -9.80 -16.64
C SER A 77 6.30 -10.37 -16.14
#